data_6d962e10d14a87967b515ed13739f421
#
_entry.id   6d962e10d14a87967b515ed13739f421
#
_cell.length_a   1.000
_cell.length_b   1.000
_cell.length_c   1.000
_cell.angle_alpha   90.00
_cell.angle_beta   90.00
_cell.angle_gamma   90.00
#
_symmetry.space_group_name_H-M   'P 1'
#
loop_
_entity.id
_entity.type
_entity.pdbx_description
1 polymer ?
#
loop_
_entity_poly.entity_id
_entity_poly.type
_entity_poly.pdbx_seq_one_letter_code
_entity_poly.pdbx_strand_id
1 'polypeptide(L)'
;PQKDWLKKVHECEDEKVLKYFLKDLTSFKILNNEKVLSLLWECCQIPDFVKKTYGNHLEVISKVFGFLNGKKGKISNNYMKQQLSVLDKLEGNVDSLSNRIANVRTWSYVSNKVNWVENQDYWVERTKLLEDKLSDRLHEELTKSFIDKRASILARGLKQDVTFNTKIIENEKVIINNQFIGKLKGLKLE
;
A
#
# COMPACT_ATOMS: atom_id res chain seq x y z
N PRO A 1 20.23 -24.73 31.62
CA PRO A 1 19.08 -23.86 31.91
C PRO A 1 19.15 -22.46 31.26
N GLN A 2 20.21 -22.14 30.47
CA GLN A 2 20.37 -20.79 29.90
C GLN A 2 19.97 -20.63 28.40
N LYS A 3 19.42 -21.67 27.78
CA LYS A 3 19.07 -21.64 26.35
C LYS A 3 17.67 -21.02 26.01
N ASP A 4 16.81 -20.79 26.99
CA ASP A 4 15.46 -20.31 26.76
C ASP A 4 15.31 -18.78 26.73
N TRP A 5 16.40 -18.03 26.91
CA TRP A 5 16.40 -16.56 26.91
C TRP A 5 16.53 -15.93 25.51
N LEU A 6 17.00 -16.70 24.53
CA LEU A 6 17.01 -16.25 23.14
C LEU A 6 15.61 -16.48 22.54
N LYS A 7 14.67 -15.55 22.77
CA LYS A 7 13.46 -15.47 21.97
C LYS A 7 13.91 -15.49 20.50
N LYS A 8 13.38 -16.42 19.70
CA LYS A 8 13.53 -16.37 18.24
C LYS A 8 13.16 -14.97 17.79
N VAL A 9 14.15 -14.17 17.43
CA VAL A 9 13.92 -12.88 16.78
C VAL A 9 13.21 -13.22 15.47
N HIS A 10 12.02 -12.69 15.26
CA HIS A 10 11.33 -12.85 13.99
C HIS A 10 12.21 -12.24 12.91
N GLU A 11 12.53 -13.03 11.88
CA GLU A 11 13.27 -12.53 10.72
C GLU A 11 12.49 -11.37 10.07
N CYS A 12 13.21 -10.28 9.77
CA CYS A 12 12.66 -9.17 9.03
C CYS A 12 12.25 -9.63 7.62
N GLU A 13 11.26 -8.97 7.02
CA GLU A 13 10.82 -9.30 5.67
C GLU A 13 11.95 -9.14 4.65
N ASP A 14 12.78 -8.11 4.79
CA ASP A 14 13.94 -7.84 3.94
C ASP A 14 14.95 -9.01 3.95
N GLU A 15 15.19 -9.60 5.12
CA GLU A 15 16.08 -10.77 5.27
C GLU A 15 15.49 -12.01 4.60
N LYS A 16 14.17 -12.21 4.70
CA LYS A 16 13.48 -13.33 4.02
C LYS A 16 13.59 -13.19 2.51
N VAL A 17 13.41 -11.97 2.00
CA VAL A 17 13.56 -11.66 0.58
C VAL A 17 14.99 -11.91 0.12
N LEU A 18 15.98 -11.43 0.86
CA LEU A 18 17.40 -11.68 0.55
C LEU A 18 17.71 -13.18 0.53
N LYS A 19 17.27 -13.93 1.53
CA LYS A 19 17.45 -15.39 1.59
C LYS A 19 16.81 -16.11 0.40
N TYR A 20 15.65 -15.61 -0.07
CA TYR A 20 15.00 -16.16 -1.26
C TYR A 20 15.90 -16.02 -2.49
N PHE A 21 16.42 -14.83 -2.75
CA PHE A 21 17.30 -14.59 -3.90
C PHE A 21 18.65 -15.32 -3.80
N LEU A 22 19.16 -15.53 -2.59
CA LEU A 22 20.41 -16.25 -2.38
C LEU A 22 20.30 -17.78 -2.49
N LYS A 23 19.09 -18.34 -2.50
CA LYS A 23 18.85 -19.78 -2.70
C LYS A 23 18.97 -20.22 -4.15
N ASP A 24 18.90 -19.31 -5.10
CA ASP A 24 18.98 -19.63 -6.52
C ASP A 24 20.42 -19.91 -6.94
N LEU A 25 20.64 -20.89 -7.83
CA LEU A 25 21.96 -21.38 -8.27
C LEU A 25 22.85 -20.28 -8.92
N THR A 26 22.24 -19.20 -9.36
CA THR A 26 22.95 -18.01 -9.88
C THR A 26 23.60 -17.17 -8.79
N SER A 27 23.29 -17.43 -7.53
CA SER A 27 23.72 -16.67 -6.36
C SER A 27 25.24 -16.67 -6.15
N PHE A 28 25.96 -17.67 -6.61
CA PHE A 28 27.43 -17.73 -6.50
C PHE A 28 28.15 -16.53 -7.14
N LYS A 29 27.62 -16.02 -8.27
CA LYS A 29 28.19 -14.82 -8.91
C LYS A 29 27.88 -13.54 -8.14
N ILE A 30 26.75 -13.51 -7.46
CA ILE A 30 26.32 -12.39 -6.62
C ILE A 30 27.13 -12.34 -5.34
N LEU A 31 27.35 -13.49 -4.70
CA LEU A 31 28.09 -13.59 -3.43
C LEU A 31 29.57 -13.20 -3.57
N ASN A 32 30.17 -13.38 -4.74
CA ASN A 32 31.58 -13.04 -4.99
C ASN A 32 31.80 -11.55 -5.33
N ASN A 33 30.73 -10.74 -5.41
CA ASN A 33 30.84 -9.31 -5.69
C ASN A 33 30.11 -8.50 -4.61
N GLU A 34 30.86 -7.93 -3.70
CA GLU A 34 30.34 -7.13 -2.58
C GLU A 34 29.42 -6.00 -3.03
N LYS A 35 29.74 -5.32 -4.14
CA LYS A 35 28.92 -4.24 -4.68
C LYS A 35 27.56 -4.75 -5.16
N VAL A 36 27.51 -5.91 -5.81
CA VAL A 36 26.28 -6.53 -6.31
C VAL A 36 25.43 -7.03 -5.15
N LEU A 37 26.06 -7.56 -4.11
CA LEU A 37 25.37 -8.01 -2.90
C LEU A 37 24.77 -6.82 -2.14
N SER A 38 25.52 -5.72 -1.99
CA SER A 38 25.01 -4.47 -1.39
C SER A 38 23.82 -3.91 -2.17
N LEU A 39 23.90 -3.89 -3.49
CA LEU A 39 22.80 -3.45 -4.35
C LEU A 39 21.56 -4.35 -4.21
N LEU A 40 21.74 -5.67 -4.14
CA LEU A 40 20.65 -6.60 -3.90
C LEU A 40 20.00 -6.35 -2.54
N TRP A 41 20.82 -6.13 -1.51
CA TRP A 41 20.30 -5.79 -0.17
C TRP A 41 19.48 -4.50 -0.19
N GLU A 42 19.93 -3.45 -0.86
CA GLU A 42 19.15 -2.23 -1.03
C GLU A 42 17.82 -2.48 -1.75
N CYS A 43 17.79 -3.36 -2.75
CA CYS A 43 16.55 -3.75 -3.43
C CYS A 43 15.61 -4.54 -2.51
N CYS A 44 16.14 -5.40 -1.63
CA CYS A 44 15.33 -6.16 -0.66
C CYS A 44 14.63 -5.25 0.36
N GLN A 45 15.14 -4.03 0.57
CA GLN A 45 14.53 -3.03 1.46
C GLN A 45 13.34 -2.27 0.83
N ILE A 46 12.98 -2.56 -0.43
CA ILE A 46 11.78 -1.99 -1.04
C ILE A 46 10.55 -2.49 -0.25
N PRO A 47 9.72 -1.57 0.32
CA PRO A 47 8.61 -1.98 1.16
C PRO A 47 7.46 -2.59 0.34
N ASP A 48 6.88 -3.68 0.84
CA ASP A 48 5.63 -4.24 0.30
C ASP A 48 4.42 -3.54 0.93
N PHE A 49 3.98 -2.44 0.32
CA PHE A 49 2.77 -1.74 0.75
C PHE A 49 1.48 -2.47 0.36
N VAL A 50 1.53 -3.34 -0.66
CA VAL A 50 0.35 -4.00 -1.23
C VAL A 50 -0.06 -5.22 -0.42
N LYS A 51 0.89 -5.97 0.11
CA LYS A 51 0.73 -7.18 0.95
C LYS A 51 -0.25 -8.23 0.39
N LYS A 52 -0.37 -8.33 -0.94
CA LYS A 52 -1.28 -9.28 -1.58
C LYS A 52 -0.69 -10.68 -1.68
N THR A 53 0.45 -10.78 -2.34
CA THR A 53 1.16 -12.04 -2.53
C THR A 53 2.65 -11.78 -2.51
N TYR A 54 3.36 -12.61 -1.76
CA TYR A 54 4.81 -12.53 -1.66
C TYR A 54 5.52 -12.62 -3.03
N GLY A 55 4.98 -13.43 -3.94
CA GLY A 55 5.52 -13.58 -5.29
C GLY A 55 5.51 -12.29 -6.12
N ASN A 56 4.46 -11.48 -6.03
CA ASN A 56 4.40 -10.20 -6.75
C ASN A 56 5.47 -9.22 -6.26
N HIS A 57 5.72 -9.20 -4.97
CA HIS A 57 6.76 -8.35 -4.38
C HIS A 57 8.17 -8.78 -4.85
N LEU A 58 8.44 -10.09 -4.83
CA LEU A 58 9.69 -10.65 -5.32
C LEU A 58 9.93 -10.34 -6.80
N GLU A 59 8.87 -10.36 -7.62
CA GLU A 59 8.95 -10.01 -9.04
C GLU A 59 9.36 -8.54 -9.24
N VAL A 60 8.78 -7.61 -8.46
CA VAL A 60 9.15 -6.19 -8.50
C VAL A 60 10.64 -6.02 -8.13
N ILE A 61 11.08 -6.64 -7.04
CA ILE A 61 12.49 -6.57 -6.59
C ILE A 61 13.41 -7.15 -7.65
N SER A 62 13.09 -8.31 -8.22
CA SER A 62 13.88 -8.96 -9.27
C SER A 62 14.06 -8.06 -10.50
N LYS A 63 12.97 -7.40 -10.94
CA LYS A 63 13.02 -6.47 -12.08
C LYS A 63 13.82 -5.23 -11.77
N VAL A 64 13.62 -4.61 -10.61
CA VAL A 64 14.39 -3.44 -10.17
C VAL A 64 15.88 -3.79 -10.10
N PHE A 65 16.24 -4.88 -9.43
CA PHE A 65 17.60 -5.36 -9.34
C PHE A 65 18.21 -5.62 -10.73
N GLY A 66 17.45 -6.25 -11.64
CA GLY A 66 17.90 -6.49 -13.01
C GLY A 66 18.24 -5.21 -13.78
N PHE A 67 17.47 -4.12 -13.60
CA PHE A 67 17.79 -2.82 -14.19
C PHE A 67 19.03 -2.19 -13.57
N LEU A 68 19.14 -2.21 -12.25
CA LEU A 68 20.25 -1.58 -11.54
C LEU A 68 21.58 -2.31 -11.72
N ASN A 69 21.54 -3.65 -11.79
CA ASN A 69 22.72 -4.47 -12.08
C ASN A 69 23.05 -4.56 -13.59
N GLY A 70 22.20 -3.99 -14.44
CA GLY A 70 22.37 -3.96 -15.88
C GLY A 70 23.39 -2.92 -16.35
N LYS A 71 23.70 -2.91 -17.67
CA LYS A 71 24.67 -2.01 -18.26
C LYS A 71 24.43 -0.52 -17.99
N LYS A 72 23.18 -0.08 -17.90
CA LYS A 72 22.80 1.32 -17.63
C LYS A 72 22.80 1.67 -16.14
N GLY A 73 22.69 0.71 -15.25
CA GLY A 73 22.63 0.93 -13.80
C GLY A 73 21.42 1.75 -13.31
N LYS A 74 20.40 1.93 -14.14
CA LYS A 74 19.21 2.73 -13.84
C LYS A 74 17.96 2.12 -14.46
N ILE A 75 16.83 2.33 -13.81
CA ILE A 75 15.50 1.99 -14.33
C ILE A 75 15.14 2.98 -15.43
N SER A 76 14.75 2.46 -16.59
CA SER A 76 14.42 3.29 -17.76
C SER A 76 13.09 4.04 -17.58
N ASN A 77 13.01 5.22 -18.21
CA ASN A 77 11.78 6.02 -18.25
C ASN A 77 10.59 5.25 -18.82
N ASN A 78 10.80 4.40 -19.84
CA ASN A 78 9.74 3.61 -20.44
C ASN A 78 9.14 2.62 -19.44
N TYR A 79 9.97 1.98 -18.64
CA TYR A 79 9.50 1.05 -17.62
C TYR A 79 8.71 1.76 -16.53
N MET A 80 9.21 2.86 -16.00
CA MET A 80 8.49 3.68 -15.02
C MET A 80 7.15 4.17 -15.56
N LYS A 81 7.13 4.67 -16.80
CA LYS A 81 5.89 5.08 -17.47
C LYS A 81 4.88 3.94 -17.57
N GLN A 82 5.31 2.75 -17.96
CA GLN A 82 4.45 1.57 -18.07
C GLN A 82 3.86 1.19 -16.71
N GLN A 83 4.65 1.16 -15.65
CA GLN A 83 4.18 0.83 -14.31
C GLN A 83 3.15 1.85 -13.80
N LEU A 84 3.43 3.14 -13.92
CA LEU A 84 2.53 4.18 -13.43
C LEU A 84 1.28 4.35 -14.29
N SER A 85 1.33 4.11 -15.60
CA SER A 85 0.15 4.21 -16.48
C SER A 85 -0.95 3.21 -16.13
N VAL A 86 -0.59 2.03 -15.65
CA VAL A 86 -1.56 1.01 -15.19
C VAL A 86 -2.26 1.47 -13.91
N LEU A 87 -1.57 2.27 -13.08
CA LEU A 87 -2.05 2.76 -11.81
C LEU A 87 -2.86 4.07 -11.95
N ASP A 88 -2.66 4.84 -13.02
CA ASP A 88 -3.35 6.12 -13.26
C ASP A 88 -4.80 5.89 -13.75
N LYS A 89 -5.60 5.26 -12.88
CA LYS A 89 -7.03 5.00 -13.08
C LYS A 89 -7.79 5.43 -11.84
N LEU A 90 -8.72 6.36 -11.97
CA LEU A 90 -9.52 6.88 -10.85
C LEU A 90 -10.80 6.08 -10.60
N GLU A 91 -11.13 5.17 -11.49
CA GLU A 91 -12.32 4.33 -11.38
C GLU A 91 -12.10 3.17 -10.42
N GLY A 92 -13.14 2.79 -9.70
CA GLY A 92 -13.14 1.61 -8.84
C GLY A 92 -13.62 1.90 -7.43
N ASN A 93 -13.75 0.84 -6.66
CA ASN A 93 -14.15 0.88 -5.26
C ASN A 93 -12.96 1.23 -4.33
N VAL A 94 -13.26 1.42 -3.05
CA VAL A 94 -12.29 1.73 -1.98
C VAL A 94 -11.09 0.77 -2.00
N ASP A 95 -11.32 -0.55 -2.15
CA ASP A 95 -10.25 -1.55 -2.12
C ASP A 95 -9.31 -1.42 -3.33
N SER A 96 -9.87 -1.20 -4.53
CA SER A 96 -9.08 -1.04 -5.74
C SER A 96 -8.26 0.26 -5.74
N LEU A 97 -8.82 1.36 -5.23
CA LEU A 97 -8.10 2.62 -5.05
C LEU A 97 -6.99 2.51 -4.02
N SER A 98 -7.28 1.91 -2.86
CA SER A 98 -6.28 1.65 -1.81
C SER A 98 -5.11 0.81 -2.32
N ASN A 99 -5.40 -0.23 -3.11
CA ASN A 99 -4.37 -1.07 -3.72
C ASN A 99 -3.50 -0.30 -4.73
N ARG A 100 -4.10 0.60 -5.53
CA ARG A 100 -3.33 1.46 -6.45
C ARG A 100 -2.42 2.42 -5.69
N ILE A 101 -2.94 3.07 -4.64
CA ILE A 101 -2.13 3.94 -3.78
C ILE A 101 -0.94 3.17 -3.20
N ALA A 102 -1.16 1.96 -2.67
CA ALA A 102 -0.10 1.12 -2.16
C ALA A 102 0.98 0.82 -3.22
N ASN A 103 0.58 0.51 -4.46
CA ASN A 103 1.53 0.33 -5.56
C ASN A 103 2.27 1.62 -5.93
N VAL A 104 1.57 2.76 -5.98
CA VAL A 104 2.21 4.06 -6.26
C VAL A 104 3.27 4.38 -5.19
N ARG A 105 3.01 4.10 -3.92
CA ARG A 105 3.97 4.26 -2.82
C ARG A 105 5.24 3.43 -3.01
N THR A 106 5.13 2.21 -3.51
CA THR A 106 6.30 1.40 -3.87
C THR A 106 7.14 2.10 -4.94
N TRP A 107 6.53 2.62 -5.99
CA TRP A 107 7.24 3.36 -7.05
C TRP A 107 7.74 4.73 -6.58
N SER A 108 7.03 5.39 -5.66
CA SER A 108 7.51 6.62 -5.00
C SER A 108 8.78 6.34 -4.21
N TYR A 109 8.83 5.24 -3.42
CA TYR A 109 10.03 4.81 -2.73
C TYR A 109 11.21 4.59 -3.69
N VAL A 110 10.98 3.84 -4.79
CA VAL A 110 11.99 3.57 -5.82
C VAL A 110 12.49 4.86 -6.47
N SER A 111 11.59 5.81 -6.76
CA SER A 111 11.94 7.11 -7.38
C SER A 111 12.77 8.00 -6.46
N ASN A 112 12.56 7.91 -5.14
CA ASN A 112 13.31 8.69 -4.16
C ASN A 112 14.72 8.13 -3.88
N LYS A 113 15.05 6.90 -4.33
CA LYS A 113 16.40 6.36 -4.21
C LYS A 113 17.34 7.03 -5.21
N VAL A 114 18.47 7.53 -4.69
CA VAL A 114 19.47 8.26 -5.48
C VAL A 114 20.01 7.37 -6.60
N ASN A 115 19.99 7.88 -7.82
CA ASN A 115 20.52 7.22 -9.02
C ASN A 115 19.82 5.90 -9.45
N TRP A 116 18.63 5.57 -8.91
CA TRP A 116 17.93 4.37 -9.30
C TRP A 116 17.11 4.52 -10.57
N VAL A 117 16.62 5.71 -10.87
CA VAL A 117 15.79 5.99 -12.04
C VAL A 117 16.43 7.02 -12.96
N GLU A 118 16.12 6.94 -14.26
CA GLU A 118 16.39 8.04 -15.17
C GLU A 118 15.44 9.20 -14.84
N ASN A 119 15.91 10.47 -14.90
CA ASN A 119 15.09 11.67 -14.61
C ASN A 119 14.38 11.61 -13.24
N GLN A 120 15.16 11.43 -12.18
CA GLN A 120 14.67 11.23 -10.83
C GLN A 120 13.64 12.26 -10.37
N ASP A 121 13.92 13.57 -10.52
CA ASP A 121 13.03 14.64 -10.08
C ASP A 121 11.64 14.56 -10.73
N TYR A 122 11.61 14.24 -12.03
CA TYR A 122 10.36 14.04 -12.75
C TYR A 122 9.53 12.89 -12.18
N TRP A 123 10.16 11.75 -11.85
CA TRP A 123 9.42 10.60 -11.32
C TRP A 123 8.98 10.78 -9.87
N VAL A 124 9.78 11.47 -9.05
CA VAL A 124 9.40 11.84 -7.69
C VAL A 124 8.15 12.71 -7.70
N GLU A 125 8.15 13.77 -8.54
CA GLU A 125 6.98 14.64 -8.69
C GLU A 125 5.77 13.88 -9.26
N ARG A 126 5.98 13.08 -10.31
CA ARG A 126 4.90 12.33 -10.96
C ARG A 126 4.25 11.30 -10.03
N THR A 127 5.02 10.58 -9.24
CA THR A 127 4.48 9.61 -8.26
C THR A 127 3.70 10.31 -7.16
N LYS A 128 4.19 11.44 -6.67
CA LYS A 128 3.49 12.26 -5.67
C LYS A 128 2.15 12.77 -6.20
N LEU A 129 2.13 13.40 -7.38
CA LEU A 129 0.89 13.88 -7.99
C LEU A 129 -0.14 12.75 -8.21
N LEU A 130 0.32 11.57 -8.60
CA LEU A 130 -0.56 10.42 -8.78
C LEU A 130 -1.11 9.90 -7.45
N GLU A 131 -0.27 9.87 -6.40
CA GLU A 131 -0.70 9.48 -5.06
C GLU A 131 -1.76 10.44 -4.51
N ASP A 132 -1.54 11.76 -4.63
CA ASP A 132 -2.48 12.79 -4.20
C ASP A 132 -3.83 12.64 -4.91
N LYS A 133 -3.81 12.51 -6.24
CA LYS A 133 -5.00 12.32 -7.07
C LYS A 133 -5.82 11.06 -6.71
N LEU A 134 -5.14 9.95 -6.44
CA LEU A 134 -5.78 8.70 -6.02
C LEU A 134 -6.31 8.81 -4.59
N SER A 135 -5.61 9.52 -3.70
CA SER A 135 -6.01 9.73 -2.32
C SER A 135 -7.26 10.60 -2.22
N ASP A 136 -7.35 11.66 -3.02
CA ASP A 136 -8.55 12.49 -3.10
C ASP A 136 -9.75 11.65 -3.57
N ARG A 137 -9.55 10.85 -4.62
CA ARG A 137 -10.60 9.97 -5.13
C ARG A 137 -11.02 8.89 -4.12
N LEU A 138 -10.06 8.33 -3.38
CA LEU A 138 -10.35 7.39 -2.30
C LEU A 138 -11.18 8.04 -1.20
N HIS A 139 -10.86 9.28 -0.84
CA HIS A 139 -11.60 10.04 0.15
C HIS A 139 -13.07 10.27 -0.26
N GLU A 140 -13.30 10.63 -1.52
CA GLU A 140 -14.64 10.75 -2.09
C GLU A 140 -15.44 9.45 -2.01
N GLU A 141 -14.82 8.32 -2.42
CA GLU A 141 -15.48 7.00 -2.40
C GLU A 141 -15.75 6.50 -0.97
N LEU A 142 -14.86 6.77 -0.02
CA LEU A 142 -15.09 6.48 1.39
C LEU A 142 -16.27 7.27 1.94
N THR A 143 -16.33 8.57 1.63
CA THR A 143 -17.45 9.44 2.06
C THR A 143 -18.76 8.96 1.49
N LYS A 144 -18.82 8.65 0.19
CA LYS A 144 -19.99 8.09 -0.48
C LYS A 144 -20.43 6.77 0.14
N SER A 145 -19.50 5.82 0.33
CA SER A 145 -19.79 4.53 0.95
C SER A 145 -20.33 4.68 2.37
N PHE A 146 -19.85 5.67 3.12
CA PHE A 146 -20.35 5.96 4.46
C PHE A 146 -21.78 6.52 4.44
N ILE A 147 -22.08 7.44 3.53
CA ILE A 147 -23.43 8.00 3.33
C ILE A 147 -24.41 6.91 2.92
N ASP A 148 -24.04 6.07 1.93
CA ASP A 148 -24.87 4.98 1.43
C ASP A 148 -25.19 3.96 2.53
N LYS A 149 -24.23 3.62 3.39
CA LYS A 149 -24.46 2.76 4.55
C LYS A 149 -25.44 3.37 5.54
N ARG A 150 -25.30 4.65 5.86
CA ARG A 150 -26.22 5.36 6.75
C ARG A 150 -27.65 5.39 6.19
N ALA A 151 -27.79 5.77 4.91
CA ALA A 151 -29.08 5.80 4.22
C ALA A 151 -29.74 4.40 4.16
N SER A 152 -28.95 3.36 3.92
CA SER A 152 -29.43 1.98 3.87
C SER A 152 -29.96 1.48 5.22
N ILE A 153 -29.30 1.85 6.33
CA ILE A 153 -29.75 1.48 7.68
C ILE A 153 -31.08 2.19 8.00
N LEU A 154 -31.18 3.49 7.72
CA LEU A 154 -32.39 4.26 7.94
C LEU A 154 -33.55 3.74 7.09
N ALA A 155 -33.31 3.41 5.82
CA ALA A 155 -34.33 2.88 4.90
C ALA A 155 -34.84 1.50 5.32
N ARG A 156 -33.98 0.62 5.86
CA ARG A 156 -34.40 -0.68 6.42
C ARG A 156 -35.30 -0.51 7.64
N GLY A 157 -34.96 0.41 8.51
CA GLY A 157 -35.75 0.69 9.69
C GLY A 157 -37.12 1.24 9.38
N LEU A 158 -37.23 2.05 8.33
CA LEU A 158 -38.53 2.60 7.90
C LEU A 158 -39.42 1.58 7.19
N LYS A 159 -38.84 0.55 6.56
CA LYS A 159 -39.59 -0.51 5.83
C LYS A 159 -40.03 -1.70 6.67
N GLN A 160 -39.32 -1.94 7.76
CA GLN A 160 -39.68 -3.00 8.71
C GLN A 160 -40.06 -2.28 9.99
N ASP A 161 -41.22 -2.56 10.59
CA ASP A 161 -41.60 -2.11 11.94
C ASP A 161 -40.66 -2.66 13.02
N VAL A 162 -39.35 -2.56 12.81
CA VAL A 162 -38.30 -3.01 13.71
C VAL A 162 -38.07 -1.92 14.74
N THR A 163 -38.28 -2.22 15.99
CA THR A 163 -37.86 -1.39 17.11
C THR A 163 -36.35 -1.15 17.03
N PHE A 164 -35.97 0.08 16.71
CA PHE A 164 -34.57 0.49 16.70
C PHE A 164 -34.00 0.46 18.12
N ASN A 165 -32.97 -0.32 18.35
CA ASN A 165 -32.14 -0.14 19.55
C ASN A 165 -31.28 1.13 19.39
N THR A 166 -31.88 2.27 19.76
CA THR A 166 -31.20 3.56 19.71
C THR A 166 -30.52 3.79 21.04
N LYS A 167 -29.21 4.06 21.02
CA LYS A 167 -28.43 4.46 22.19
C LYS A 167 -27.80 5.83 21.92
N ILE A 168 -27.97 6.75 22.84
CA ILE A 168 -27.21 8.00 22.85
C ILE A 168 -26.08 7.80 23.86
N ILE A 169 -24.85 7.93 23.41
CA ILE A 169 -23.64 7.79 24.24
C ILE A 169 -23.06 9.20 24.50
N GLU A 170 -22.13 9.28 25.45
CA GLU A 170 -21.41 10.49 25.78
C GLU A 170 -20.97 11.29 24.54
N ASN A 171 -21.12 12.62 24.58
CA ASN A 171 -20.94 13.55 23.46
C ASN A 171 -22.02 13.49 22.37
N GLU A 172 -23.28 13.20 22.75
CA GLU A 172 -24.44 13.27 21.84
C GLU A 172 -24.34 12.37 20.60
N LYS A 173 -23.52 11.32 20.67
CA LYS A 173 -23.39 10.32 19.59
C LYS A 173 -24.59 9.40 19.56
N VAL A 174 -25.25 9.35 18.41
CA VAL A 174 -26.40 8.46 18.18
C VAL A 174 -25.92 7.17 17.53
N ILE A 175 -26.21 6.06 18.17
CA ILE A 175 -25.92 4.71 17.68
C ILE A 175 -27.25 3.97 17.49
N ILE A 176 -27.45 3.40 16.29
CA ILE A 176 -28.60 2.57 15.97
C ILE A 176 -28.08 1.18 15.59
N ASN A 177 -28.57 0.14 16.25
CA ASN A 177 -28.16 -1.25 16.03
C ASN A 177 -26.63 -1.45 16.02
N ASN A 178 -25.95 -0.85 17.00
CA ASN A 178 -24.48 -0.87 17.14
C ASN A 178 -23.69 -0.12 16.04
N GLN A 179 -24.35 0.68 15.22
CA GLN A 179 -23.67 1.51 14.20
C GLN A 179 -23.83 2.99 14.51
N PHE A 180 -22.74 3.73 14.40
CA PHE A 180 -22.73 5.18 14.59
C PHE A 180 -23.44 5.85 13.41
N ILE A 181 -24.45 6.69 13.70
CA ILE A 181 -25.26 7.38 12.69
C ILE A 181 -24.92 8.86 12.61
N GLY A 182 -24.61 9.49 13.73
CA GLY A 182 -24.31 10.92 13.77
C GLY A 182 -24.26 11.46 15.19
N LYS A 183 -24.16 12.77 15.30
CA LYS A 183 -24.27 13.48 16.58
C LYS A 183 -25.58 14.26 16.62
N LEU A 184 -26.21 14.25 17.79
CA LEU A 184 -27.41 15.06 18.03
C LEU A 184 -26.97 16.45 18.45
N LYS A 185 -27.36 17.48 17.71
CA LYS A 185 -27.23 18.89 18.10
C LYS A 185 -28.61 19.50 18.26
N GLY A 186 -29.10 19.56 19.49
CA GLY A 186 -30.48 19.91 19.78
C GLY A 186 -31.43 18.86 19.14
N LEU A 187 -32.28 19.28 18.22
CA LEU A 187 -33.23 18.40 17.48
C LEU A 187 -32.71 17.94 16.09
N LYS A 188 -31.46 18.29 15.73
CA LYS A 188 -30.86 17.91 14.43
C LYS A 188 -29.84 16.82 14.61
N LEU A 189 -29.89 15.85 13.73
CA LEU A 189 -28.86 14.80 13.58
C LEU A 189 -27.85 15.27 12.53
N GLU A 190 -26.61 15.48 12.93
CA GLU A 190 -25.47 15.81 12.06
C GLU A 190 -24.53 14.62 11.85
#